data_bf74d4dc099fe88514e4d2bcb60fb883
#
_entry.id   bf74d4dc099fe88514e4d2bcb60fb883
#
_cell.length_a   1.000
_cell.length_b   1.000
_cell.length_c   1.000
_cell.angle_alpha   90.00
_cell.angle_beta   90.00
_cell.angle_gamma   90.00
#
_symmetry.space_group_name_H-M   'P 1'
#
loop_
_entity.id
_entity.type
_entity.pdbx_description
1 polymer ?
#
loop_
_entity_poly.entity_id
_entity_poly.type
_entity_poly.pdbx_seq_one_letter_code
_entity_poly.pdbx_strand_id
1 'polypeptide(L)'
;MSDKKALIVIDMQNDYLWDKRKKIFSYNTPELVSAVNSLIHKFRDEGNDVIYVGQIFPNIITNKWFIGFSIKGTSGAEIYPDIDIVSDYYFEKNFPDSYTSKRFRDFMAEKKYSEITICGLDLCGCAGATAKGATRTGATVVLSEAATGCRFGNKKAAKMKNKLVSLGVKIK
;
A
#
# COMPACT_ATOMS: atom_id res chain seq x y z
N MET A 1 -20.61 13.63 -1.12
CA MET A 1 -19.59 12.60 -0.83
C MET A 1 -20.27 11.50 -0.04
N SER A 2 -19.90 10.25 -0.28
CA SER A 2 -20.35 9.11 0.53
C SER A 2 -19.73 9.25 1.93
N ASP A 3 -20.43 8.85 3.01
CA ASP A 3 -19.83 8.77 4.35
C ASP A 3 -18.85 7.59 4.47
N LYS A 4 -18.70 6.80 3.41
CA LYS A 4 -17.89 5.61 3.35
C LYS A 4 -16.40 5.92 3.28
N LYS A 5 -15.59 5.16 4.03
CA LYS A 5 -14.14 5.26 4.05
C LYS A 5 -13.52 4.08 3.32
N ALA A 6 -12.26 4.22 2.92
CA ALA A 6 -11.47 3.13 2.37
C ALA A 6 -10.14 2.96 3.11
N LEU A 7 -9.75 1.71 3.31
CA LEU A 7 -8.38 1.33 3.63
C LEU A 7 -7.70 0.81 2.36
N ILE A 8 -6.55 1.35 2.01
CA ILE A 8 -5.71 0.86 0.91
C ILE A 8 -4.49 0.18 1.51
N VAL A 9 -4.39 -1.14 1.31
CA VAL A 9 -3.29 -2.00 1.76
C VAL A 9 -2.31 -2.15 0.58
N ILE A 10 -1.11 -1.57 0.71
CA ILE A 10 -0.15 -1.42 -0.38
C ILE A 10 0.98 -2.45 -0.27
N ASP A 11 1.20 -3.21 -1.34
CA ASP A 11 2.39 -4.05 -1.60
C ASP A 11 2.75 -5.02 -0.45
N MET A 12 1.74 -5.53 0.27
CA MET A 12 1.94 -6.56 1.29
C MET A 12 2.11 -7.94 0.63
N GLN A 13 3.22 -8.10 -0.12
CA GLN A 13 3.50 -9.24 -0.98
C GLN A 13 4.69 -10.08 -0.48
N ASN A 14 4.74 -11.34 -0.90
CA ASN A 14 5.76 -12.30 -0.49
C ASN A 14 7.19 -11.79 -0.70
N ASP A 15 7.52 -11.23 -1.87
CA ASP A 15 8.87 -10.76 -2.20
C ASP A 15 9.40 -9.67 -1.26
N TYR A 16 8.52 -9.01 -0.50
CA TYR A 16 8.88 -7.99 0.47
C TYR A 16 8.90 -8.50 1.92
N LEU A 17 8.15 -9.57 2.23
CA LEU A 17 7.84 -9.96 3.62
C LEU A 17 8.34 -11.35 4.02
N TRP A 18 8.46 -12.31 3.10
CA TRP A 18 8.93 -13.67 3.42
C TRP A 18 10.43 -13.74 3.77
N ASP A 19 10.89 -14.83 4.31
CA ASP A 19 12.30 -15.01 4.71
C ASP A 19 13.27 -15.01 3.54
N LYS A 20 12.79 -15.36 2.33
CA LYS A 20 13.57 -15.37 1.08
C LYS A 20 13.73 -13.98 0.44
N ARG A 21 13.14 -12.93 1.02
CA ARG A 21 13.17 -11.58 0.47
C ARG A 21 14.59 -11.05 0.28
N LYS A 22 14.76 -10.15 -0.67
CA LYS A 22 16.04 -9.44 -0.83
C LYS A 22 16.36 -8.66 0.44
N LYS A 23 17.65 -8.63 0.82
CA LYS A 23 18.12 -7.93 2.03
C LYS A 23 17.76 -6.45 2.10
N ILE A 24 17.49 -5.83 0.94
CA ILE A 24 17.03 -4.42 0.88
C ILE A 24 15.62 -4.22 1.47
N PHE A 25 14.82 -5.28 1.61
CA PHE A 25 13.48 -5.25 2.20
C PHE A 25 13.56 -5.63 3.69
N SER A 26 14.16 -4.75 4.50
CA SER A 26 14.43 -4.96 5.92
C SER A 26 13.28 -4.48 6.81
N TYR A 27 12.14 -5.15 6.71
CA TYR A 27 10.96 -4.85 7.55
C TYR A 27 10.88 -5.81 8.74
N ASN A 28 10.33 -5.34 9.87
CA ASN A 28 9.86 -6.21 10.95
C ASN A 28 8.51 -6.80 10.52
N THR A 29 8.56 -7.93 9.79
CA THR A 29 7.37 -8.53 9.16
C THR A 29 6.28 -8.88 10.17
N PRO A 30 6.55 -9.56 11.31
CA PRO A 30 5.49 -9.93 12.26
C PRO A 30 4.74 -8.72 12.83
N GLU A 31 5.47 -7.67 13.22
CA GLU A 31 4.90 -6.45 13.77
C GLU A 31 4.07 -5.68 12.73
N LEU A 32 4.61 -5.54 11.52
CA LEU A 32 3.93 -4.86 10.42
C LEU A 32 2.64 -5.59 10.01
N VAL A 33 2.69 -6.92 9.84
CA VAL A 33 1.53 -7.75 9.49
C VAL A 33 0.45 -7.64 10.57
N SER A 34 0.84 -7.73 11.85
CA SER A 34 -0.10 -7.56 12.98
C SER A 34 -0.80 -6.20 12.95
N ALA A 35 -0.06 -5.12 12.72
CA ALA A 35 -0.61 -3.77 12.65
C ALA A 35 -1.54 -3.58 11.43
N VAL A 36 -1.15 -4.12 10.28
CA VAL A 36 -1.98 -4.08 9.05
C VAL A 36 -3.27 -4.86 9.24
N ASN A 37 -3.21 -6.10 9.78
CA ASN A 37 -4.41 -6.91 10.02
C ASN A 37 -5.35 -6.27 11.04
N SER A 38 -4.83 -5.67 12.11
CA SER A 38 -5.64 -4.92 13.07
C SER A 38 -6.41 -3.78 12.41
N LEU A 39 -5.79 -3.09 11.46
CA LEU A 39 -6.42 -2.02 10.70
C LEU A 39 -7.44 -2.55 9.68
N ILE A 40 -7.16 -3.68 9.03
CA ILE A 40 -8.07 -4.39 8.12
C ILE A 40 -9.36 -4.77 8.88
N HIS A 41 -9.23 -5.41 10.04
CA HIS A 41 -10.39 -5.80 10.85
C HIS A 41 -11.20 -4.60 11.29
N LYS A 42 -10.56 -3.54 11.76
CA LYS A 42 -11.24 -2.30 12.14
C LYS A 42 -12.09 -1.74 11.00
N PHE A 43 -11.53 -1.63 9.79
CA PHE A 43 -12.26 -1.08 8.64
C PHE A 43 -13.42 -1.99 8.21
N ARG A 44 -13.21 -3.31 8.19
CA ARG A 44 -14.26 -4.30 7.91
C ARG A 44 -15.40 -4.19 8.92
N ASP A 45 -15.09 -4.15 10.21
CA ASP A 45 -16.08 -4.17 11.29
C ASP A 45 -16.90 -2.85 11.35
N GLU A 46 -16.29 -1.75 10.90
CA GLU A 46 -16.95 -0.47 10.70
C GLU A 46 -17.77 -0.38 9.37
N GLY A 47 -17.80 -1.46 8.56
CA GLY A 47 -18.52 -1.49 7.27
C GLY A 47 -17.85 -0.68 6.16
N ASN A 48 -16.57 -0.34 6.31
CA ASN A 48 -15.77 0.37 5.32
C ASN A 48 -15.10 -0.58 4.31
N ASP A 49 -14.69 -0.06 3.15
CA ASP A 49 -14.03 -0.87 2.13
C ASP A 49 -12.55 -1.07 2.46
N VAL A 50 -12.07 -2.31 2.28
CA VAL A 50 -10.65 -2.66 2.31
C VAL A 50 -10.22 -3.02 0.88
N ILE A 51 -9.16 -2.38 0.39
CA ILE A 51 -8.68 -2.47 -0.98
C ILE A 51 -7.22 -2.89 -0.96
N TYR A 52 -6.88 -3.95 -1.67
CA TYR A 52 -5.51 -4.45 -1.78
C TYR A 52 -4.89 -4.00 -3.10
N VAL A 53 -3.67 -3.51 -3.03
CA VAL A 53 -2.92 -3.09 -4.22
C VAL A 53 -1.55 -3.75 -4.22
N GLY A 54 -1.22 -4.45 -5.31
CA GLY A 54 0.07 -5.10 -5.51
C GLY A 54 0.91 -4.45 -6.59
N GLN A 55 2.21 -4.31 -6.33
CA GLN A 55 3.19 -3.97 -7.36
C GLN A 55 3.39 -5.19 -8.26
N ILE A 56 3.16 -5.03 -9.56
CA ILE A 56 3.33 -6.13 -10.53
C ILE A 56 4.16 -5.64 -11.71
N PHE A 57 5.29 -6.29 -11.96
CA PHE A 57 6.08 -6.06 -13.15
C PHE A 57 5.80 -7.13 -14.21
N PRO A 58 5.74 -6.78 -15.49
CA PRO A 58 5.58 -7.75 -16.56
C PRO A 58 6.61 -8.88 -16.50
N ASN A 59 6.17 -10.12 -16.79
CA ASN A 59 7.02 -11.30 -16.79
C ASN A 59 7.87 -11.37 -18.08
N ILE A 60 8.84 -10.47 -18.18
CA ILE A 60 9.82 -10.42 -19.26
C ILE A 60 11.24 -10.59 -18.70
N ILE A 61 12.15 -11.06 -19.53
CA ILE A 61 13.50 -11.44 -19.11
C ILE A 61 14.27 -10.28 -18.45
N THR A 62 14.12 -9.07 -18.98
CA THR A 62 14.76 -7.85 -18.45
C THR A 62 14.27 -7.55 -17.02
N ASN A 63 12.96 -7.66 -16.75
CA ASN A 63 12.42 -7.44 -15.41
C ASN A 63 12.88 -8.52 -14.42
N LYS A 64 12.99 -9.79 -14.86
CA LYS A 64 13.54 -10.87 -14.01
C LYS A 64 14.99 -10.60 -13.61
N TRP A 65 15.80 -10.10 -14.53
CA TRP A 65 17.22 -9.89 -14.30
C TRP A 65 17.52 -8.59 -13.54
N PHE A 66 16.88 -7.48 -13.90
CA PHE A 66 17.18 -6.17 -13.32
C PHE A 66 16.33 -5.82 -12.11
N ILE A 67 15.08 -6.27 -12.04
CA ILE A 67 14.16 -6.03 -10.92
C ILE A 67 14.19 -7.23 -9.97
N GLY A 68 13.78 -8.41 -10.45
CA GLY A 68 13.84 -9.68 -9.76
C GLY A 68 12.95 -9.78 -8.51
N PHE A 69 11.85 -9.03 -8.47
CA PHE A 69 10.78 -9.13 -7.47
C PHE A 69 9.45 -8.62 -8.07
N SER A 70 8.33 -9.02 -7.48
CA SER A 70 6.96 -8.66 -7.92
C SER A 70 6.71 -8.93 -9.42
N ILE A 71 7.29 -10.03 -9.92
CA ILE A 71 7.12 -10.43 -11.32
C ILE A 71 5.79 -11.15 -11.48
N LYS A 72 5.01 -10.74 -12.47
CA LYS A 72 3.68 -11.33 -12.76
C LYS A 72 3.74 -12.84 -12.88
N GLY A 73 2.83 -13.54 -12.14
CA GLY A 73 2.70 -14.99 -12.18
C GLY A 73 3.76 -15.74 -11.35
N THR A 74 4.54 -15.05 -10.51
CA THR A 74 5.42 -15.69 -9.53
C THR A 74 4.79 -15.64 -8.14
N SER A 75 5.11 -16.65 -7.31
CA SER A 75 4.66 -16.67 -5.92
C SER A 75 5.14 -15.45 -5.11
N GLY A 76 6.27 -14.86 -5.49
CA GLY A 76 6.78 -13.63 -4.87
C GLY A 76 5.87 -12.42 -5.04
N ALA A 77 5.10 -12.38 -6.13
CA ALA A 77 4.16 -11.30 -6.44
C ALA A 77 2.80 -11.45 -5.74
N GLU A 78 2.52 -12.60 -5.13
CA GLU A 78 1.27 -12.86 -4.41
C GLU A 78 1.23 -12.11 -3.07
N ILE A 79 0.02 -11.85 -2.56
CA ILE A 79 -0.16 -11.28 -1.22
C ILE A 79 0.44 -12.24 -0.19
N TYR A 80 1.13 -11.68 0.80
CA TYR A 80 1.74 -12.45 1.88
C TYR A 80 0.64 -13.20 2.66
N PRO A 81 0.79 -14.53 2.90
CA PRO A 81 -0.31 -15.39 3.37
C PRO A 81 -0.86 -15.00 4.75
N ASP A 82 -0.07 -14.32 5.58
CA ASP A 82 -0.52 -13.89 6.90
C ASP A 82 -1.29 -12.54 6.85
N ILE A 83 -1.53 -11.97 5.66
CA ILE A 83 -2.42 -10.82 5.48
C ILE A 83 -3.85 -11.31 5.31
N ASP A 84 -4.73 -10.82 6.17
CA ASP A 84 -6.15 -11.16 6.13
C ASP A 84 -6.84 -10.52 4.92
N ILE A 85 -7.48 -11.35 4.10
CA ILE A 85 -8.24 -10.92 2.93
C ILE A 85 -9.72 -10.90 3.28
N VAL A 86 -10.30 -9.71 3.33
CA VAL A 86 -11.71 -9.48 3.73
C VAL A 86 -12.58 -8.93 2.61
N SER A 87 -12.00 -8.70 1.43
CA SER A 87 -12.72 -8.24 0.24
C SER A 87 -12.04 -8.72 -1.04
N ASP A 88 -12.78 -8.71 -2.15
CA ASP A 88 -12.27 -9.04 -3.49
C ASP A 88 -11.67 -7.83 -4.24
N TYR A 89 -11.56 -6.68 -3.59
CA TYR A 89 -11.01 -5.47 -4.20
C TYR A 89 -9.48 -5.56 -4.28
N TYR A 90 -8.99 -6.13 -5.39
CA TYR A 90 -7.57 -6.24 -5.68
C TYR A 90 -7.21 -5.53 -6.99
N PHE A 91 -6.13 -4.73 -6.96
CA PHE A 91 -5.63 -3.98 -8.10
C PHE A 91 -4.12 -4.16 -8.27
N GLU A 92 -3.70 -4.30 -9.53
CA GLU A 92 -2.28 -4.31 -9.91
C GLU A 92 -1.84 -2.91 -10.32
N LYS A 93 -0.61 -2.56 -9.98
CA LYS A 93 0.05 -1.33 -10.45
C LYS A 93 1.49 -1.62 -10.89
N ASN A 94 1.99 -0.85 -11.85
CA ASN A 94 3.37 -0.96 -12.35
C ASN A 94 4.27 0.18 -11.86
N PHE A 95 3.70 1.23 -11.29
CA PHE A 95 4.39 2.40 -10.77
C PHE A 95 4.11 2.59 -9.27
N PRO A 96 4.96 3.37 -8.56
CA PRO A 96 4.78 3.56 -7.11
C PRO A 96 3.42 4.12 -6.70
N ASP A 97 2.92 5.14 -7.39
CA ASP A 97 1.60 5.72 -7.12
C ASP A 97 0.50 4.82 -7.70
N SER A 98 -0.38 4.27 -6.86
CA SER A 98 -1.50 3.42 -7.28
C SER A 98 -2.48 4.12 -8.22
N TYR A 99 -2.59 5.44 -8.12
CA TYR A 99 -3.45 6.25 -9.00
C TYR A 99 -2.94 6.34 -10.45
N THR A 100 -1.75 5.84 -10.76
CA THR A 100 -1.29 5.66 -12.14
C THR A 100 -1.99 4.50 -12.83
N SER A 101 -2.47 3.50 -12.08
CA SER A 101 -3.33 2.43 -12.62
C SER A 101 -4.70 2.98 -12.96
N LYS A 102 -5.07 2.94 -14.24
CA LYS A 102 -6.37 3.44 -14.70
C LYS A 102 -7.52 2.73 -13.98
N ARG A 103 -7.45 1.39 -13.87
CA ARG A 103 -8.49 0.58 -13.23
C ARG A 103 -8.70 0.96 -11.76
N PHE A 104 -7.61 1.15 -11.01
CA PHE A 104 -7.69 1.60 -9.62
C PHE A 104 -8.25 3.02 -9.51
N ARG A 105 -7.76 3.95 -10.33
CA ARG A 105 -8.21 5.35 -10.32
C ARG A 105 -9.71 5.48 -10.64
N ASP A 106 -10.19 4.77 -11.65
CA ASP A 106 -11.60 4.79 -12.05
C ASP A 106 -12.49 4.24 -10.91
N PHE A 107 -12.08 3.14 -10.28
CA PHE A 107 -12.76 2.58 -9.10
C PHE A 107 -12.85 3.59 -7.95
N MET A 108 -11.75 4.24 -7.59
CA MET A 108 -11.71 5.23 -6.52
C MET A 108 -12.57 6.45 -6.85
N ALA A 109 -12.60 6.88 -8.11
CA ALA A 109 -13.44 7.99 -8.59
C ALA A 109 -14.93 7.66 -8.55
N GLU A 110 -15.31 6.41 -8.86
CA GLU A 110 -16.69 5.92 -8.76
C GLU A 110 -17.17 5.88 -7.30
N LYS A 111 -16.35 5.33 -6.41
CA LYS A 111 -16.72 5.12 -4.98
C LYS A 111 -16.81 6.42 -4.18
N LYS A 112 -16.05 7.46 -4.52
CA LYS A 112 -16.09 8.80 -3.89
C LYS A 112 -15.99 8.77 -2.37
N TYR A 113 -14.99 8.06 -1.85
CA TYR A 113 -14.76 7.96 -0.40
C TYR A 113 -14.52 9.33 0.25
N SER A 114 -15.05 9.51 1.46
CA SER A 114 -14.83 10.73 2.27
C SER A 114 -13.46 10.74 2.96
N GLU A 115 -12.96 9.55 3.32
CA GLU A 115 -11.63 9.34 3.92
C GLU A 115 -10.94 8.14 3.27
N ILE A 116 -9.65 8.30 3.00
CA ILE A 116 -8.80 7.24 2.45
C ILE A 116 -7.64 7.05 3.42
N THR A 117 -7.59 5.88 4.07
CA THR A 117 -6.46 5.49 4.92
C THR A 117 -5.53 4.58 4.13
N ILE A 118 -4.23 4.80 4.25
CA ILE A 118 -3.18 4.06 3.54
C ILE A 118 -2.28 3.37 4.55
N CYS A 119 -1.95 2.11 4.29
CA CYS A 119 -0.98 1.31 5.04
C CYS A 119 -0.17 0.40 4.09
N GLY A 120 0.80 -0.32 4.63
CA GLY A 120 1.64 -1.27 3.89
C GLY A 120 3.01 -0.71 3.52
N LEU A 121 3.50 -1.02 2.34
CA LEU A 121 4.88 -0.77 1.93
C LEU A 121 5.00 0.21 0.76
N ASP A 122 6.00 0.99 0.69
CA ASP A 122 6.93 1.51 1.70
C ASP A 122 6.62 2.99 1.92
N LEU A 123 6.81 3.52 3.11
CA LEU A 123 6.59 4.95 3.41
C LEU A 123 7.32 5.88 2.43
N CYS A 124 8.59 5.56 2.13
CA CYS A 124 9.40 6.34 1.20
C CYS A 124 9.27 5.87 -0.27
N GLY A 125 8.35 4.94 -0.52
CA GLY A 125 8.07 4.33 -1.82
C GLY A 125 6.58 4.37 -2.15
N CYS A 126 5.98 3.20 -2.37
CA CYS A 126 4.64 3.08 -2.92
C CYS A 126 3.53 3.60 -2.00
N ALA A 127 3.61 3.35 -0.68
CA ALA A 127 2.62 3.87 0.27
C ALA A 127 2.63 5.40 0.30
N GLY A 128 3.81 6.02 0.42
CA GLY A 128 3.94 7.47 0.38
C GLY A 128 3.56 8.08 -0.96
N ALA A 129 3.91 7.45 -2.09
CA ALA A 129 3.52 7.90 -3.42
C ALA A 129 2.01 7.85 -3.61
N THR A 130 1.35 6.77 -3.16
CA THR A 130 -0.10 6.62 -3.22
C THR A 130 -0.81 7.61 -2.29
N ALA A 131 -0.26 7.88 -1.09
CA ALA A 131 -0.79 8.91 -0.19
C ALA A 131 -0.78 10.29 -0.84
N LYS A 132 0.34 10.64 -1.50
CA LYS A 132 0.42 11.86 -2.32
C LYS A 132 -0.60 11.84 -3.46
N GLY A 133 -0.76 10.70 -4.16
CA GLY A 133 -1.75 10.54 -5.24
C GLY A 133 -3.18 10.78 -4.75
N ALA A 134 -3.51 10.23 -3.59
CA ALA A 134 -4.82 10.34 -2.97
C ALA A 134 -5.25 11.78 -2.64
N THR A 135 -4.30 12.69 -2.36
CA THR A 135 -4.65 14.11 -2.07
C THR A 135 -5.38 14.81 -3.22
N ARG A 136 -5.28 14.28 -4.44
CA ARG A 136 -5.97 14.82 -5.61
C ARG A 136 -7.45 14.41 -5.71
N THR A 137 -7.92 13.51 -4.84
CA THR A 137 -9.31 12.99 -4.89
C THR A 137 -10.32 13.88 -4.18
N GLY A 138 -9.87 14.82 -3.36
CA GLY A 138 -10.71 15.63 -2.47
C GLY A 138 -11.12 14.92 -1.17
N ALA A 139 -10.74 13.65 -0.97
CA ALA A 139 -10.95 12.94 0.29
C ALA A 139 -9.97 13.40 1.38
N THR A 140 -10.34 13.20 2.65
CA THR A 140 -9.36 13.25 3.74
C THR A 140 -8.40 12.07 3.59
N VAL A 141 -7.10 12.32 3.50
CA VAL A 141 -6.08 11.28 3.38
C VAL A 141 -5.37 11.06 4.70
N VAL A 142 -5.33 9.82 5.14
CA VAL A 142 -4.64 9.37 6.36
C VAL A 142 -3.57 8.35 5.97
N LEU A 143 -2.38 8.46 6.53
CA LEU A 143 -1.37 7.40 6.48
C LEU A 143 -1.22 6.83 7.88
N SER A 144 -1.43 5.52 8.03
CA SER A 144 -1.26 4.83 9.31
C SER A 144 0.23 4.58 9.57
N GLU A 145 0.82 5.29 10.54
CA GLU A 145 2.25 5.16 10.85
C GLU A 145 2.59 3.75 11.34
N ALA A 146 1.81 3.21 12.28
CA ALA A 146 2.04 1.89 12.86
C ALA A 146 1.92 0.74 11.83
N ALA A 147 1.04 0.91 10.83
CA ALA A 147 0.79 -0.09 9.79
C ALA A 147 1.53 0.22 8.47
N THR A 148 2.56 1.08 8.48
CA THR A 148 3.33 1.43 7.28
C THR A 148 4.82 1.19 7.51
N GLY A 149 5.39 0.24 6.76
CA GLY A 149 6.82 -0.07 6.83
C GLY A 149 7.69 0.98 6.15
N CYS A 150 8.90 1.18 6.69
CA CYS A 150 9.93 2.02 6.09
C CYS A 150 11.30 1.36 6.20
N ARG A 151 11.94 1.10 5.07
CA ARG A 151 13.29 0.48 4.99
C ARG A 151 14.44 1.49 4.97
N PHE A 152 14.16 2.77 4.90
CA PHE A 152 15.16 3.80 4.60
C PHE A 152 15.69 4.55 5.82
N GLY A 153 15.37 4.12 7.03
CA GLY A 153 15.82 4.74 8.28
C GLY A 153 15.10 6.04 8.63
N ASN A 154 15.26 6.46 9.89
CA ASN A 154 14.45 7.50 10.52
C ASN A 154 14.53 8.87 9.83
N LYS A 155 15.71 9.27 9.33
CA LYS A 155 15.89 10.59 8.68
C LYS A 155 15.06 10.71 7.39
N LYS A 156 15.07 9.66 6.55
CA LYS A 156 14.28 9.65 5.30
C LYS A 156 12.79 9.52 5.62
N ALA A 157 12.43 8.68 6.59
CA ALA A 157 11.05 8.53 7.06
C ALA A 157 10.48 9.86 7.54
N ALA A 158 11.20 10.59 8.40
CA ALA A 158 10.79 11.91 8.90
C ALA A 158 10.61 12.92 7.76
N LYS A 159 11.56 12.98 6.82
CA LYS A 159 11.46 13.86 5.65
C LYS A 159 10.21 13.55 4.80
N MET A 160 9.91 12.25 4.58
CA MET A 160 8.73 11.85 3.82
C MET A 160 7.45 12.21 4.57
N LYS A 161 7.35 11.93 5.88
CA LYS A 161 6.20 12.31 6.70
C LYS A 161 5.94 13.82 6.65
N ASN A 162 6.97 14.64 6.85
CA ASN A 162 6.85 16.11 6.77
C ASN A 162 6.33 16.55 5.39
N LYS A 163 6.84 15.92 4.30
CA LYS A 163 6.34 16.20 2.95
C LYS A 163 4.87 15.82 2.78
N LEU A 164 4.45 14.68 3.29
CA LEU A 164 3.05 14.25 3.22
C LEU A 164 2.13 15.17 4.01
N VAL A 165 2.55 15.56 5.21
CA VAL A 165 1.81 16.55 6.04
C VAL A 165 1.67 17.88 5.32
N SER A 166 2.72 18.40 4.67
CA SER A 166 2.64 19.63 3.88
C SER A 166 1.69 19.56 2.68
N LEU A 167 1.34 18.34 2.24
CA LEU A 167 0.35 18.08 1.20
C LEU A 167 -1.06 17.80 1.75
N GLY A 168 -1.27 17.93 3.06
CA GLY A 168 -2.56 17.71 3.72
C GLY A 168 -2.84 16.28 4.17
N VAL A 169 -1.85 15.36 4.08
CA VAL A 169 -1.99 14.00 4.60
C VAL A 169 -1.87 14.02 6.12
N LYS A 170 -2.82 13.39 6.81
CA LYS A 170 -2.76 13.17 8.25
C LYS A 170 -1.94 11.92 8.55
N ILE A 171 -0.97 12.01 9.45
CA ILE A 171 -0.22 10.85 9.96
C ILE A 171 -0.84 10.43 11.30
N LYS A 172 -1.22 9.16 11.43
CA LYS A 172 -1.84 8.61 12.64
C LYS A 172 -1.20 7.29 13.03
#